data_4770a669067b138274cacd99d488a532
#
_entry.id   4770a669067b138274cacd99d488a532
#
_cell.length_a   1.000
_cell.length_b   1.000
_cell.length_c   1.000
_cell.angle_alpha   90.00
_cell.angle_beta   90.00
_cell.angle_gamma   90.00
#
_symmetry.space_group_name_H-M   'P 1'
#
loop_
_entity.id
_entity.type
_entity.pdbx_description
1 polymer ?
#
loop_
_entity_poly.entity_id
_entity_poly.type
_entity_poly.pdbx_seq_one_letter_code
_entity_poly.pdbx_strand_id
1 'polypeptide(L)'
;MADKSTSSFYDDNAASYASRERILPIRRLDAFLSLLPPGAAVLDLGCGGGQDSAYMLSKGFDVTPTDGSAAVAKQAETLLGHPVAVLRFEDLDEEEAFDGVWAEASLLHVPRAALPEVLERIRTALRPGGTFHATFKAGEAEGHDGFGRYYNYPSAELLSEMLSNGIWHNIVISEGDGTGYDGKPTRWLAVRAQK
;
A
#
# COMPACT_ATOMS: atom_id res chain seq x y z
N MET A 1 7.78 -12.21 -6.34
CA MET A 1 7.52 -11.72 -7.73
C MET A 1 6.04 -11.39 -7.86
N ALA A 2 5.72 -10.19 -8.32
CA ALA A 2 4.34 -9.78 -8.58
C ALA A 2 3.70 -10.72 -9.63
N ASP A 3 2.41 -10.98 -9.47
CA ASP A 3 1.65 -11.79 -10.43
C ASP A 3 1.53 -11.09 -11.78
N LYS A 4 1.88 -11.78 -12.87
CA LYS A 4 1.93 -11.19 -14.23
C LYS A 4 0.58 -10.69 -14.71
N SER A 5 -0.51 -11.39 -14.39
CA SER A 5 -1.85 -11.00 -14.82
C SER A 5 -2.31 -9.73 -14.11
N THR A 6 -1.94 -9.57 -12.84
CA THR A 6 -2.17 -8.34 -12.06
C THR A 6 -1.42 -7.16 -12.68
N SER A 7 -0.13 -7.32 -13.00
CA SER A 7 0.66 -6.25 -13.65
C SER A 7 0.07 -5.86 -15.01
N SER A 8 -0.30 -6.83 -15.86
CA SER A 8 -0.93 -6.57 -17.16
C SER A 8 -2.25 -5.82 -17.00
N PHE A 9 -3.10 -6.19 -16.02
CA PHE A 9 -4.34 -5.46 -15.76
C PHE A 9 -4.11 -3.97 -15.50
N TYR A 10 -3.14 -3.63 -14.64
CA TYR A 10 -2.84 -2.24 -14.30
C TYR A 10 -2.22 -1.48 -15.47
N ASP A 11 -1.33 -2.11 -16.24
CA ASP A 11 -0.74 -1.50 -17.43
C ASP A 11 -1.79 -1.21 -18.51
N ASP A 12 -2.69 -2.17 -18.79
CA ASP A 12 -3.72 -2.06 -19.82
C ASP A 12 -4.84 -1.07 -19.44
N ASN A 13 -5.08 -0.87 -18.14
CA ASN A 13 -6.19 -0.05 -17.62
C ASN A 13 -5.72 1.24 -16.91
N ALA A 14 -4.45 1.62 -17.04
CA ALA A 14 -3.84 2.69 -16.26
C ALA A 14 -4.63 4.00 -16.26
N ALA A 15 -5.07 4.48 -17.42
CA ALA A 15 -5.78 5.75 -17.52
C ALA A 15 -7.13 5.74 -16.80
N SER A 16 -7.93 4.68 -17.00
CA SER A 16 -9.24 4.52 -16.35
C SER A 16 -9.10 4.25 -14.86
N TYR A 17 -8.05 3.52 -14.48
CA TYR A 17 -7.76 3.22 -13.08
C TYR A 17 -7.34 4.48 -12.30
N ALA A 18 -6.43 5.28 -12.84
CA ALA A 18 -5.92 6.48 -12.19
C ALA A 18 -6.96 7.60 -12.10
N SER A 19 -7.81 7.76 -13.14
CA SER A 19 -8.83 8.82 -13.20
C SER A 19 -10.14 8.49 -12.48
N ARG A 20 -10.28 7.26 -11.92
CA ARG A 20 -11.51 6.90 -11.23
C ARG A 20 -11.77 7.76 -10.01
N GLU A 21 -13.01 8.14 -9.79
CA GLU A 21 -13.41 8.73 -8.51
C GLU A 21 -13.20 7.72 -7.37
N ARG A 22 -12.55 8.17 -6.32
CA ARG A 22 -12.24 7.39 -5.13
C ARG A 22 -12.52 8.23 -3.89
N ILE A 23 -13.20 7.65 -2.93
CA ILE A 23 -13.34 8.26 -1.61
C ILE A 23 -12.02 8.06 -0.88
N LEU A 24 -11.34 9.16 -0.56
CA LEU A 24 -10.09 9.12 0.20
C LEU A 24 -10.33 8.59 1.62
N PRO A 25 -9.45 7.74 2.15
CA PRO A 25 -9.53 7.25 3.52
C PRO A 25 -8.98 8.30 4.51
N ILE A 26 -9.54 9.53 4.49
CA ILE A 26 -9.01 10.69 5.23
C ILE A 26 -8.76 10.39 6.70
N ARG A 27 -9.69 9.68 7.36
CA ARG A 27 -9.52 9.33 8.78
C ARG A 27 -8.30 8.44 9.03
N ARG A 28 -8.01 7.50 8.12
CA ARG A 28 -6.83 6.63 8.24
C ARG A 28 -5.55 7.39 7.89
N LEU A 29 -5.60 8.23 6.85
CA LEU A 29 -4.48 9.12 6.48
C LEU A 29 -4.13 10.04 7.66
N ASP A 30 -5.09 10.77 8.22
CA ASP A 30 -4.85 11.66 9.36
C ASP A 30 -4.33 10.90 10.58
N ALA A 31 -4.88 9.72 10.88
CA ALA A 31 -4.41 8.89 11.99
C ALA A 31 -2.98 8.36 11.77
N PHE A 32 -2.60 8.03 10.53
CA PHE A 32 -1.24 7.65 10.17
C PHE A 32 -0.28 8.84 10.28
N LEU A 33 -0.62 9.96 9.65
CA LEU A 33 0.21 11.17 9.62
C LEU A 33 0.43 11.77 11.01
N SER A 34 -0.56 11.64 11.92
CA SER A 34 -0.42 12.12 13.30
C SER A 34 0.64 11.39 14.14
N LEU A 35 1.12 10.24 13.67
CA LEU A 35 2.18 9.47 14.31
C LEU A 35 3.57 9.86 13.82
N LEU A 36 3.66 10.70 12.79
CA LEU A 36 4.90 11.08 12.14
C LEU A 36 5.27 12.53 12.53
N PRO A 37 6.56 12.88 12.58
CA PRO A 37 6.96 14.27 12.76
C PRO A 37 6.50 15.15 11.57
N PRO A 38 6.29 16.45 11.77
CA PRO A 38 5.99 17.36 10.67
C PRO A 38 7.07 17.32 9.58
N GLY A 39 6.65 17.23 8.32
CA GLY A 39 7.57 17.16 7.18
C GLY A 39 8.29 15.81 7.02
N ALA A 40 7.83 14.78 7.74
CA ALA A 40 8.41 13.44 7.67
C ALA A 40 8.47 12.89 6.25
N ALA A 41 9.49 12.08 5.96
CA ALA A 41 9.63 11.33 4.72
C ALA A 41 8.67 10.13 4.71
N VAL A 42 7.79 10.07 3.71
CA VAL A 42 6.76 9.02 3.58
C VAL A 42 6.89 8.33 2.22
N LEU A 43 7.03 7.02 2.22
CA LEU A 43 6.89 6.20 1.02
C LEU A 43 5.41 5.84 0.82
N ASP A 44 4.83 6.21 -0.34
CA ASP A 44 3.52 5.69 -0.78
C ASP A 44 3.76 4.51 -1.73
N LEU A 45 3.67 3.31 -1.18
CA LEU A 45 4.07 2.06 -1.84
C LEU A 45 2.88 1.43 -2.58
N GLY A 46 2.80 1.68 -3.88
CA GLY A 46 1.65 1.35 -4.73
C GLY A 46 0.61 2.46 -4.71
N CYS A 47 1.02 3.68 -5.08
CA CYS A 47 0.21 4.90 -4.98
C CYS A 47 -1.01 4.95 -5.93
N GLY A 48 -1.06 4.05 -6.92
CA GLY A 48 -2.14 4.05 -7.92
C GLY A 48 -2.25 5.39 -8.65
N GLY A 49 -3.41 6.04 -8.57
CA GLY A 49 -3.64 7.36 -9.18
C GLY A 49 -3.02 8.54 -8.40
N GLY A 50 -2.34 8.30 -7.27
CA GLY A 50 -1.64 9.34 -6.51
C GLY A 50 -2.51 10.18 -5.58
N GLN A 51 -3.80 9.85 -5.38
CA GLN A 51 -4.70 10.68 -4.59
C GLN A 51 -4.31 10.76 -3.11
N ASP A 52 -3.81 9.65 -2.52
CA ASP A 52 -3.32 9.62 -1.14
C ASP A 52 -2.03 10.42 -1.03
N SER A 53 -1.10 10.28 -1.99
CA SER A 53 0.11 11.09 -2.10
C SER A 53 -0.21 12.59 -2.19
N ALA A 54 -1.18 12.99 -3.03
CA ALA A 54 -1.61 14.38 -3.14
C ALA A 54 -2.09 14.93 -1.79
N TYR A 55 -2.85 14.13 -1.05
CA TYR A 55 -3.31 14.51 0.29
C TYR A 55 -2.13 14.70 1.25
N MET A 56 -1.20 13.76 1.31
CA MET A 56 -0.03 13.82 2.19
C MET A 56 0.88 14.99 1.85
N LEU A 57 1.14 15.25 0.55
CA LEU A 57 1.87 16.44 0.07
C LEU A 57 1.17 17.74 0.50
N SER A 58 -0.16 17.82 0.39
CA SER A 58 -0.93 18.98 0.82
C SER A 58 -0.85 19.27 2.32
N LYS A 59 -0.50 18.27 3.12
CA LYS A 59 -0.25 18.37 4.56
C LYS A 59 1.20 18.71 4.92
N GLY A 60 2.06 18.87 3.90
CA GLY A 60 3.46 19.28 4.09
C GLY A 60 4.42 18.13 4.39
N PHE A 61 4.05 16.88 4.09
CA PHE A 61 4.95 15.73 4.18
C PHE A 61 5.82 15.61 2.94
N ASP A 62 7.02 15.05 3.09
CA ASP A 62 7.94 14.73 2.00
C ASP A 62 7.56 13.32 1.49
N VAL A 63 6.83 13.27 0.37
CA VAL A 63 6.24 12.02 -0.13
C VAL A 63 7.02 11.51 -1.33
N THR A 64 7.39 10.23 -1.29
CA THR A 64 7.92 9.46 -2.41
C THR A 64 6.82 8.52 -2.93
N PRO A 65 6.05 8.93 -3.95
CA PRO A 65 5.04 8.05 -4.54
C PRO A 65 5.70 7.01 -5.45
N THR A 66 5.25 5.75 -5.34
CA THR A 66 5.74 4.66 -6.19
C THR A 66 4.59 3.78 -6.67
N ASP A 67 4.73 3.19 -7.86
CA ASP A 67 3.83 2.15 -8.35
C ASP A 67 4.60 1.11 -9.17
N GLY A 68 4.17 -0.16 -9.10
CA GLY A 68 4.79 -1.25 -9.85
C GLY A 68 4.47 -1.24 -11.34
N SER A 69 3.41 -0.56 -11.77
CA SER A 69 3.03 -0.36 -13.18
C SER A 69 3.59 0.96 -13.68
N ALA A 70 4.45 0.91 -14.70
CA ALA A 70 4.99 2.11 -15.32
C ALA A 70 3.89 2.99 -15.95
N ALA A 71 2.83 2.38 -16.46
CA ALA A 71 1.70 3.09 -17.04
C ALA A 71 0.88 3.83 -15.97
N VAL A 72 0.62 3.21 -14.81
CA VAL A 72 -0.07 3.83 -13.67
C VAL A 72 0.79 4.94 -13.06
N ALA A 73 2.09 4.69 -12.84
CA ALA A 73 3.04 5.68 -12.34
C ALA A 73 3.05 6.94 -13.21
N LYS A 74 3.02 6.79 -14.54
CA LYS A 74 2.97 7.92 -15.48
C LYS A 74 1.67 8.72 -15.37
N GLN A 75 0.53 8.06 -15.15
CA GLN A 75 -0.75 8.75 -14.91
C GLN A 75 -0.72 9.51 -13.59
N ALA A 76 -0.23 8.86 -12.52
CA ALA A 76 -0.09 9.50 -11.20
C ALA A 76 0.84 10.71 -11.26
N GLU A 77 1.99 10.62 -11.93
CA GLU A 77 2.91 11.74 -12.14
C GLU A 77 2.22 12.93 -12.80
N THR A 78 1.38 12.66 -13.81
CA THR A 78 0.62 13.70 -14.50
C THR A 78 -0.41 14.39 -13.59
N LEU A 79 -1.11 13.61 -12.75
CA LEU A 79 -2.12 14.13 -11.82
C LEU A 79 -1.49 14.89 -10.65
N LEU A 80 -0.36 14.42 -10.16
CA LEU A 80 0.35 15.02 -9.02
C LEU A 80 1.17 16.25 -9.39
N GLY A 81 1.64 16.36 -10.65
CA GLY A 81 2.70 17.28 -11.00
C GLY A 81 4.00 17.04 -10.22
N HIS A 82 4.22 15.80 -9.76
CA HIS A 82 5.32 15.35 -8.91
C HIS A 82 5.84 14.02 -9.44
N PRO A 83 7.17 13.77 -9.44
CA PRO A 83 7.73 12.50 -9.89
C PRO A 83 7.14 11.29 -9.16
N VAL A 84 6.86 10.22 -9.92
CA VAL A 84 6.41 8.93 -9.39
C VAL A 84 7.38 7.86 -9.86
N ALA A 85 8.03 7.17 -8.93
CA ALA A 85 8.98 6.13 -9.27
C ALA A 85 8.29 4.82 -9.65
N VAL A 86 8.85 4.11 -10.63
CA VAL A 86 8.42 2.74 -10.93
C VAL A 86 9.16 1.81 -10.00
N LEU A 87 8.47 1.23 -9.01
CA LEU A 87 9.04 0.37 -7.99
C LEU A 87 8.12 -0.82 -7.71
N ARG A 88 8.63 -2.02 -7.88
CA ARG A 88 7.94 -3.25 -7.43
C ARG A 88 8.24 -3.50 -5.96
N PHE A 89 7.34 -4.17 -5.27
CA PHE A 89 7.52 -4.48 -3.84
C PHE A 89 8.80 -5.28 -3.54
N GLU A 90 9.17 -6.20 -4.43
CA GLU A 90 10.38 -7.01 -4.33
C GLU A 90 11.68 -6.25 -4.62
N ASP A 91 11.59 -5.07 -5.22
CA ASP A 91 12.75 -4.24 -5.59
C ASP A 91 13.01 -3.10 -4.59
N LEU A 92 12.20 -3.01 -3.51
CA LEU A 92 12.40 -2.04 -2.43
C LEU A 92 13.70 -2.38 -1.68
N ASP A 93 14.73 -1.55 -1.81
CA ASP A 93 16.08 -1.76 -1.28
C ASP A 93 16.63 -0.58 -0.45
N GLU A 94 15.82 0.46 -0.23
CA GLU A 94 16.17 1.58 0.63
C GLU A 94 16.34 1.12 2.09
N GLU A 95 17.29 1.73 2.80
CA GLU A 95 17.59 1.48 4.21
C GLU A 95 17.37 2.76 5.02
N GLU A 96 16.54 2.66 6.06
CA GLU A 96 16.26 3.77 7.03
C GLU A 96 16.00 5.13 6.36
N ALA A 97 15.32 5.11 5.21
CA ALA A 97 15.06 6.29 4.40
C ALA A 97 13.76 7.01 4.79
N PHE A 98 12.77 6.28 5.35
CA PHE A 98 11.42 6.79 5.57
C PHE A 98 11.02 6.78 7.04
N ASP A 99 10.27 7.79 7.46
CA ASP A 99 9.61 7.85 8.77
C ASP A 99 8.27 7.10 8.74
N GLY A 100 7.67 6.99 7.56
CA GLY A 100 6.42 6.27 7.34
C GLY A 100 6.36 5.54 6.00
N VAL A 101 5.69 4.38 5.97
CA VAL A 101 5.32 3.67 4.74
C VAL A 101 3.81 3.49 4.72
N TRP A 102 3.18 4.02 3.66
CA TRP A 102 1.76 3.91 3.36
C TRP A 102 1.55 2.95 2.19
N ALA A 103 0.75 1.89 2.39
CA ALA A 103 0.49 0.84 1.38
C ALA A 103 -1.02 0.52 1.32
N GLU A 104 -1.83 1.51 0.93
CA GLU A 104 -3.29 1.39 0.88
C GLU A 104 -3.73 0.55 -0.31
N ALA A 105 -4.31 -0.62 -0.05
CA ALA A 105 -4.85 -1.55 -1.05
C ALA A 105 -3.83 -1.94 -2.15
N SER A 106 -2.56 -2.08 -1.79
CA SER A 106 -1.46 -2.44 -2.70
C SER A 106 -0.86 -3.81 -2.38
N LEU A 107 -0.43 -4.07 -1.14
CA LEU A 107 0.21 -5.34 -0.73
C LEU A 107 -0.71 -6.55 -0.80
N LEU A 108 -2.00 -6.36 -0.93
CA LEU A 108 -2.98 -7.42 -1.16
C LEU A 108 -2.75 -8.18 -2.48
N HIS A 109 -1.91 -7.65 -3.39
CA HIS A 109 -1.50 -8.30 -4.65
C HIS A 109 -0.19 -9.09 -4.52
N VAL A 110 0.46 -9.04 -3.36
CA VAL A 110 1.67 -9.83 -3.10
C VAL A 110 1.27 -11.28 -2.80
N PRO A 111 1.85 -12.31 -3.45
CA PRO A 111 1.62 -13.70 -3.09
C PRO A 111 1.88 -13.94 -1.60
N ARG A 112 1.01 -14.70 -0.95
CA ARG A 112 1.08 -14.93 0.50
C ARG A 112 2.45 -15.42 0.96
N ALA A 113 3.05 -16.32 0.17
CA ALA A 113 4.37 -16.85 0.46
C ALA A 113 5.50 -15.81 0.37
N ALA A 114 5.32 -14.74 -0.40
CA ALA A 114 6.30 -13.67 -0.57
C ALA A 114 6.05 -12.47 0.38
N LEU A 115 4.88 -12.39 1.00
CA LEU A 115 4.50 -11.25 1.85
C LEU A 115 5.48 -11.04 3.03
N PRO A 116 5.98 -12.08 3.75
CA PRO A 116 6.95 -11.88 4.83
C PRO A 116 8.24 -11.19 4.35
N GLU A 117 8.76 -11.54 3.19
CA GLU A 117 9.96 -10.89 2.61
C GLU A 117 9.69 -9.43 2.28
N VAL A 118 8.54 -9.11 1.68
CA VAL A 118 8.15 -7.72 1.38
C VAL A 118 7.98 -6.91 2.66
N LEU A 119 7.38 -7.48 3.71
CA LEU A 119 7.25 -6.82 5.01
C LEU A 119 8.63 -6.53 5.64
N GLU A 120 9.61 -7.42 5.48
CA GLU A 120 10.97 -7.19 5.96
C GLU A 120 11.68 -6.08 5.18
N ARG A 121 11.49 -5.99 3.85
CA ARG A 121 12.00 -4.88 3.03
C ARG A 121 11.40 -3.54 3.48
N ILE A 122 10.09 -3.50 3.73
CA ILE A 122 9.41 -2.31 4.27
C ILE A 122 10.01 -1.93 5.64
N ARG A 123 10.24 -2.92 6.51
CA ARG A 123 10.84 -2.68 7.82
C ARG A 123 12.27 -2.13 7.70
N THR A 124 13.06 -2.64 6.75
CA THR A 124 14.41 -2.15 6.45
C THR A 124 14.39 -0.71 5.95
N ALA A 125 13.45 -0.37 5.07
CA ALA A 125 13.28 0.99 4.53
C ALA A 125 12.84 2.02 5.57
N LEU A 126 12.15 1.59 6.63
CA LEU A 126 11.75 2.45 7.74
C LEU A 126 12.93 2.79 8.65
N ARG A 127 12.98 4.03 9.13
CA ARG A 127 13.84 4.45 10.24
C ARG A 127 13.41 3.77 11.55
N PRO A 128 14.31 3.65 12.55
CA PRO A 128 13.92 3.20 13.88
C PRO A 128 12.72 3.98 14.44
N GLY A 129 11.68 3.28 14.88
CA GLY A 129 10.43 3.88 15.35
C GLY A 129 9.47 4.33 14.23
N GLY A 130 9.84 4.14 12.97
CA GLY A 130 9.00 4.49 11.81
C GLY A 130 7.70 3.68 11.77
N THR A 131 6.67 4.27 11.17
CA THR A 131 5.30 3.71 11.15
C THR A 131 4.96 3.10 9.78
N PHE A 132 4.43 1.89 9.81
CA PHE A 132 3.86 1.18 8.65
C PHE A 132 2.35 1.17 8.69
N HIS A 133 1.72 1.40 7.53
CA HIS A 133 0.29 1.18 7.31
C HIS A 133 0.06 0.38 6.02
N ALA A 134 -0.88 -0.58 6.08
CA ALA A 134 -1.37 -1.29 4.89
C ALA A 134 -2.84 -1.67 5.04
N THR A 135 -3.51 -1.90 3.89
CA THR A 135 -4.85 -2.50 3.90
C THR A 135 -4.93 -3.72 3.00
N PHE A 136 -5.73 -4.69 3.44
CA PHE A 136 -5.98 -5.95 2.75
C PHE A 136 -7.47 -6.23 2.67
N LYS A 137 -7.91 -6.95 1.65
CA LYS A 137 -9.23 -7.58 1.65
C LYS A 137 -9.19 -8.80 2.55
N ALA A 138 -10.10 -8.87 3.53
CA ALA A 138 -10.17 -9.98 4.47
C ALA A 138 -10.62 -11.28 3.79
N GLY A 139 -10.07 -12.40 4.23
CA GLY A 139 -10.44 -13.74 3.79
C GLY A 139 -9.51 -14.81 4.34
N GLU A 140 -9.53 -15.99 3.73
CA GLU A 140 -8.69 -17.13 4.13
C GLU A 140 -7.95 -17.76 2.95
N ALA A 141 -8.40 -17.48 1.73
CA ALA A 141 -7.85 -18.03 0.50
C ALA A 141 -7.03 -16.99 -0.27
N GLU A 142 -6.33 -17.43 -1.28
CA GLU A 142 -5.69 -16.58 -2.26
C GLU A 142 -6.14 -16.98 -3.66
N GLY A 143 -6.14 -16.06 -4.62
CA GLY A 143 -6.59 -16.34 -5.97
C GLY A 143 -6.83 -15.08 -6.80
N HIS A 144 -7.41 -15.28 -7.98
CA HIS A 144 -7.67 -14.20 -8.92
C HIS A 144 -9.14 -13.76 -8.85
N ASP A 145 -9.36 -12.46 -9.02
CA ASP A 145 -10.69 -11.88 -9.16
C ASP A 145 -11.22 -12.02 -10.61
N GLY A 146 -12.43 -11.52 -10.85
CA GLY A 146 -13.06 -11.55 -12.17
C GLY A 146 -12.35 -10.74 -13.26
N PHE A 147 -11.35 -9.92 -12.89
CA PHE A 147 -10.49 -9.15 -13.79
C PHE A 147 -9.11 -9.78 -13.99
N GLY A 148 -8.87 -10.95 -13.40
CA GLY A 148 -7.58 -11.65 -13.47
C GLY A 148 -6.52 -11.11 -12.52
N ARG A 149 -6.86 -10.21 -11.58
CA ARG A 149 -5.90 -9.72 -10.57
C ARG A 149 -5.81 -10.70 -9.42
N TYR A 150 -4.59 -11.03 -9.05
CA TYR A 150 -4.31 -11.86 -7.89
C TYR A 150 -4.56 -11.09 -6.57
N TYR A 151 -5.10 -11.78 -5.58
CA TYR A 151 -5.28 -11.29 -4.21
C TYR A 151 -4.90 -12.36 -3.19
N ASN A 152 -4.28 -11.97 -2.09
CA ASN A 152 -3.87 -12.90 -1.05
C ASN A 152 -4.92 -13.10 0.07
N TYR A 153 -5.94 -12.27 0.19
CA TYR A 153 -7.04 -12.35 1.17
C TYR A 153 -6.64 -12.92 2.55
N PRO A 154 -5.77 -12.26 3.32
CA PRO A 154 -5.35 -12.79 4.62
C PRO A 154 -6.46 -12.68 5.67
N SER A 155 -6.41 -13.53 6.71
CA SER A 155 -7.13 -13.27 7.95
C SER A 155 -6.36 -12.30 8.86
N ALA A 156 -7.04 -11.74 9.87
CA ALA A 156 -6.39 -10.87 10.86
C ALA A 156 -5.34 -11.63 11.68
N GLU A 157 -5.62 -12.90 12.00
CA GLU A 157 -4.71 -13.78 12.75
C GLU A 157 -3.43 -14.02 11.95
N LEU A 158 -3.55 -14.34 10.64
CA LEU A 158 -2.40 -14.56 9.77
C LEU A 158 -1.51 -13.32 9.67
N LEU A 159 -2.11 -12.14 9.49
CA LEU A 159 -1.35 -10.88 9.45
C LEU A 159 -0.67 -10.58 10.79
N SER A 160 -1.38 -10.83 11.90
CA SER A 160 -0.81 -10.66 13.25
C SER A 160 0.39 -11.59 13.47
N GLU A 161 0.30 -12.85 13.06
CA GLU A 161 1.39 -13.80 13.13
C GLU A 161 2.60 -13.36 12.29
N MET A 162 2.37 -13.01 11.02
CA MET A 162 3.44 -12.55 10.12
C MET A 162 4.19 -11.34 10.67
N LEU A 163 3.46 -10.34 11.19
CA LEU A 163 4.07 -9.14 11.75
C LEU A 163 4.81 -9.44 13.06
N SER A 164 4.24 -10.25 13.94
CA SER A 164 4.90 -10.64 15.19
C SER A 164 6.20 -11.40 14.94
N ASN A 165 6.23 -12.30 13.96
CA ASN A 165 7.43 -13.02 13.54
C ASN A 165 8.48 -12.10 12.88
N GLY A 166 8.04 -11.01 12.24
CA GLY A 166 8.89 -9.99 11.62
C GLY A 166 9.43 -8.92 12.58
N ILE A 167 9.28 -9.08 13.90
CA ILE A 167 9.78 -8.13 14.92
C ILE A 167 9.17 -6.73 14.76
N TRP A 168 7.89 -6.65 14.44
CA TRP A 168 7.14 -5.40 14.45
C TRP A 168 6.57 -5.12 15.85
N HIS A 169 6.47 -3.83 16.19
CA HIS A 169 5.92 -3.36 17.47
C HIS A 169 4.59 -2.64 17.29
N ASN A 170 3.85 -2.48 18.37
CA ASN A 170 2.59 -1.71 18.40
C ASN A 170 1.62 -2.10 17.28
N ILE A 171 1.51 -3.42 17.00
CA ILE A 171 0.68 -3.96 15.94
C ILE A 171 -0.79 -3.72 16.27
N VAL A 172 -1.49 -3.04 15.37
CA VAL A 172 -2.95 -2.83 15.45
C VAL A 172 -3.56 -3.27 14.13
N ILE A 173 -4.50 -4.21 14.19
CA ILE A 173 -5.29 -4.65 13.06
C ILE A 173 -6.74 -4.33 13.35
N SER A 174 -7.39 -3.58 12.47
CA SER A 174 -8.80 -3.23 12.57
C SER A 174 -9.56 -3.70 11.33
N GLU A 175 -10.82 -4.09 11.54
CA GLU A 175 -11.70 -4.52 10.47
C GLU A 175 -12.74 -3.44 10.14
N GLY A 176 -13.15 -3.39 8.89
CA GLY A 176 -14.20 -2.47 8.45
C GLY A 176 -14.81 -2.92 7.13
N ASP A 177 -16.02 -2.45 6.89
CA ASP A 177 -16.73 -2.69 5.63
C ASP A 177 -16.42 -1.58 4.62
N GLY A 178 -16.38 -1.93 3.34
CA GLY A 178 -16.13 -1.03 2.23
C GLY A 178 -16.52 -1.66 0.91
N THR A 179 -16.00 -1.13 -0.18
CA THR A 179 -16.20 -1.68 -1.52
C THR A 179 -14.88 -2.01 -2.18
N GLY A 180 -14.87 -3.02 -3.05
CA GLY A 180 -13.76 -3.31 -3.95
C GLY A 180 -13.77 -2.38 -5.17
N TYR A 181 -12.79 -2.56 -6.06
CA TYR A 181 -12.73 -1.89 -7.37
C TYR A 181 -13.97 -2.17 -8.23
N ASP A 182 -14.57 -3.35 -8.08
CA ASP A 182 -15.79 -3.80 -8.76
C ASP A 182 -17.08 -3.30 -8.11
N GLY A 183 -16.99 -2.44 -7.11
CA GLY A 183 -18.13 -1.89 -6.36
C GLY A 183 -18.79 -2.88 -5.40
N LYS A 184 -18.31 -4.13 -5.30
CA LYS A 184 -18.90 -5.14 -4.42
C LYS A 184 -18.56 -4.89 -2.95
N PRO A 185 -19.50 -5.17 -2.04
CA PRO A 185 -19.22 -5.16 -0.61
C PRO A 185 -17.99 -6.01 -0.29
N THR A 186 -17.07 -5.47 0.48
CA THR A 186 -15.78 -6.08 0.78
C THR A 186 -15.43 -5.77 2.24
N ARG A 187 -15.05 -6.81 2.99
CA ARG A 187 -14.47 -6.63 4.32
C ARG A 187 -12.99 -6.33 4.18
N TRP A 188 -12.54 -5.28 4.86
CA TRP A 188 -11.17 -4.81 4.81
C TRP A 188 -10.49 -4.97 6.17
N LEU A 189 -9.22 -5.29 6.13
CA LEU A 189 -8.30 -5.23 7.26
C LEU A 189 -7.39 -4.03 7.07
N ALA A 190 -7.28 -3.18 8.08
CA ALA A 190 -6.30 -2.11 8.12
C ALA A 190 -5.27 -2.44 9.20
N VAL A 191 -4.02 -2.49 8.78
CA VAL A 191 -2.85 -2.80 9.61
C VAL A 191 -2.09 -1.53 9.89
N ARG A 192 -1.62 -1.38 11.14
CA ARG A 192 -0.61 -0.41 11.54
C ARG A 192 0.40 -1.11 12.45
N ALA A 193 1.69 -0.86 12.20
CA ALA A 193 2.77 -1.39 13.02
C ALA A 193 3.96 -0.41 13.04
N GLN A 194 4.92 -0.60 13.94
CA GLN A 194 6.14 0.20 14.05
C GLN A 194 7.39 -0.68 13.97
N LYS A 195 8.45 -0.14 13.35
CA LYS A 195 9.79 -0.74 13.37
C LYS A 195 10.42 -0.65 14.74
#